data_625358fa60c413571a6918506c931754
#
_entry.id   625358fa60c413571a6918506c931754
#
_cell.length_a   1.000
_cell.length_b   1.000
_cell.length_c   1.000
_cell.angle_alpha   90.00
_cell.angle_beta   90.00
_cell.angle_gamma   90.00
#
_symmetry.space_group_name_H-M   'P 1'
#
loop_
_entity.id
_entity.type
_entity.pdbx_description
1 polymer ?
#
loop_
_entity_poly.entity_id
_entity_poly.type
_entity_poly.pdbx_seq_one_letter_code
_entity_poly.pdbx_strand_id
1 'polypeptide(L)'
;SEMSIRDRILTINEKAIRDIANEGEHLYKSVSDLVLYATGAAACSTSDLLMVLESVNKSLDSIEQHLNRAYIETWRYIQVRIGYWKSKIYRERTKREIIDGAFGRWRNAGRLDY
;
A
#
# COMPACT_ATOMS: atom_id res chain seq x y z
N SER A 1 -26.46 15.49 5.02
CA SER A 1 -26.71 14.17 4.43
C SER A 1 -25.52 13.25 4.64
N GLU A 2 -25.80 12.01 4.93
CA GLU A 2 -24.76 11.02 5.11
C GLU A 2 -24.10 10.68 3.79
N MET A 3 -22.78 10.54 3.83
CA MET A 3 -22.02 10.05 2.71
C MET A 3 -22.41 8.60 2.43
N SER A 4 -22.58 8.24 1.17
CA SER A 4 -22.88 6.85 0.81
C SER A 4 -21.73 5.93 1.19
N ILE A 5 -22.00 4.64 1.31
CA ILE A 5 -20.98 3.62 1.61
C ILE A 5 -19.87 3.65 0.56
N ARG A 6 -20.27 3.72 -0.71
CA ARG A 6 -19.33 3.81 -1.83
C ARG A 6 -18.44 5.05 -1.71
N ASP A 7 -19.04 6.22 -1.46
CA ASP A 7 -18.30 7.47 -1.38
C ASP A 7 -17.33 7.49 -0.21
N ARG A 8 -17.74 6.90 0.92
CA ARG A 8 -16.84 6.79 2.09
C ARG A 8 -15.65 5.91 1.82
N ILE A 9 -15.86 4.76 1.19
CA ILE A 9 -14.78 3.85 0.83
C ILE A 9 -13.83 4.52 -0.17
N LEU A 10 -14.38 5.24 -1.15
CA LEU A 10 -13.57 6.00 -2.10
C LEU A 10 -12.73 7.07 -1.40
N THR A 11 -13.31 7.80 -0.45
CA THR A 11 -12.60 8.83 0.30
C THR A 11 -11.42 8.27 1.10
N ILE A 12 -11.62 7.14 1.77
CA ILE A 12 -10.56 6.47 2.54
C ILE A 12 -9.41 6.08 1.60
N ASN A 13 -9.74 5.50 0.46
CA ASN A 13 -8.73 5.00 -0.47
C ASN A 13 -8.07 6.10 -1.28
N GLU A 14 -8.77 7.19 -1.60
CA GLU A 14 -8.17 8.36 -2.26
C GLU A 14 -7.06 8.98 -1.42
N LYS A 15 -7.30 9.10 -0.12
CA LYS A 15 -6.27 9.61 0.79
C LYS A 15 -5.05 8.69 0.79
N ALA A 16 -5.26 7.39 0.88
CA ALA A 16 -4.18 6.42 0.84
C ALA A 16 -3.39 6.50 -0.46
N ILE A 17 -4.08 6.62 -1.60
CA ILE A 17 -3.44 6.74 -2.90
C ILE A 17 -2.58 8.00 -2.96
N ARG A 18 -3.07 9.14 -2.46
CA ARG A 18 -2.28 10.37 -2.42
C ARG A 18 -1.04 10.23 -1.54
N ASP A 19 -1.19 9.65 -0.36
CA ASP A 19 -0.07 9.47 0.56
C ASP A 19 0.98 8.53 -0.03
N ILE A 20 0.54 7.45 -0.68
CA ILE A 20 1.41 6.51 -1.36
C ILE A 20 2.09 7.16 -2.57
N ALA A 21 1.37 7.98 -3.34
CA ALA A 21 1.95 8.68 -4.48
C ALA A 21 3.03 9.65 -4.04
N ASN A 22 2.82 10.40 -2.96
CA ASN A 22 3.82 11.30 -2.39
C ASN A 22 5.07 10.54 -1.93
N GLU A 23 4.88 9.43 -1.25
CA GLU A 23 5.98 8.58 -0.81
C GLU A 23 6.69 7.93 -1.99
N GLY A 24 5.94 7.60 -3.04
CA GLY A 24 6.48 7.07 -4.28
C GLY A 24 7.41 8.04 -5.00
N GLU A 25 7.16 9.35 -4.92
CA GLU A 25 8.08 10.36 -5.44
C GLU A 25 9.41 10.35 -4.68
N HIS A 26 9.36 10.24 -3.36
CA HIS A 26 10.55 10.08 -2.53
C HIS A 26 11.33 8.83 -2.90
N LEU A 27 10.63 7.73 -3.05
CA LEU A 27 11.22 6.45 -3.43
C LEU A 27 11.90 6.55 -4.80
N TYR A 28 11.22 7.16 -5.78
CA TYR A 28 11.75 7.35 -7.12
C TYR A 28 13.05 8.17 -7.09
N LYS A 29 13.05 9.27 -6.35
CA LYS A 29 14.24 10.10 -6.20
C LYS A 29 15.39 9.34 -5.58
N SER A 30 15.14 8.59 -4.51
CA SER A 30 16.18 7.82 -3.83
C SER A 30 16.76 6.73 -4.73
N VAL A 31 15.90 6.03 -5.47
CA VAL A 31 16.35 5.01 -6.43
C VAL A 31 17.13 5.64 -7.58
N SER A 32 16.70 6.80 -8.06
CA SER A 32 17.43 7.54 -9.11
C SER A 32 18.83 7.94 -8.63
N ASP A 33 18.96 8.43 -7.40
CA ASP A 33 20.26 8.75 -6.81
C ASP A 33 21.14 7.51 -6.69
N LEU A 34 20.55 6.38 -6.28
CA LEU A 34 21.25 5.12 -6.17
C LEU A 34 21.80 4.68 -7.52
N VAL A 35 21.03 4.82 -8.59
CA VAL A 35 21.48 4.51 -9.95
C VAL A 35 22.63 5.41 -10.39
N LEU A 36 22.54 6.70 -10.12
CA LEU A 36 23.61 7.66 -10.42
C LEU A 36 24.89 7.29 -9.71
N TYR A 37 24.82 6.90 -8.45
CA TYR A 37 25.99 6.49 -7.68
C TYR A 37 26.57 5.16 -8.20
N ALA A 38 25.70 4.22 -8.50
CA ALA A 38 26.11 2.90 -8.99
C ALA A 38 26.78 2.97 -10.37
N THR A 39 26.35 3.91 -11.22
CA THR A 39 26.93 4.09 -12.57
C THR A 39 28.15 5.00 -12.58
N GLY A 40 28.52 5.58 -11.43
CA GLY A 40 29.63 6.52 -11.35
C GLY A 40 29.32 7.89 -11.92
N ALA A 41 28.08 8.18 -12.29
CA ALA A 41 27.69 9.49 -12.81
C ALA A 41 27.74 10.59 -11.74
N ALA A 42 27.69 10.21 -10.46
CA ALA A 42 27.85 11.12 -9.34
C ALA A 42 28.84 10.53 -8.35
N ALA A 43 29.68 11.37 -7.75
CA ALA A 43 30.60 10.94 -6.70
C ALA A 43 29.83 10.63 -5.43
N CYS A 44 30.20 9.51 -4.79
CA CYS A 44 29.47 9.01 -3.62
C CYS A 44 30.44 8.27 -2.70
N SER A 45 30.36 8.57 -1.41
CA SER A 45 31.05 7.78 -0.39
C SER A 45 30.20 6.57 0.00
N THR A 46 30.82 5.60 0.66
CA THR A 46 30.05 4.46 1.21
C THR A 46 28.97 4.93 2.18
N SER A 47 29.26 5.96 2.96
CA SER A 47 28.31 6.55 3.90
C SER A 47 27.11 7.14 3.17
N ASP A 48 27.33 7.86 2.07
CA ASP A 48 26.25 8.43 1.27
C ASP A 48 25.38 7.33 0.65
N LEU A 49 25.99 6.26 0.17
CA LEU A 49 25.29 5.13 -0.40
C LEU A 49 24.40 4.44 0.64
N LEU A 50 24.90 4.27 1.86
CA LEU A 50 24.11 3.68 2.95
C LEU A 50 22.92 4.58 3.33
N MET A 51 23.11 5.90 3.31
CA MET A 51 22.02 6.85 3.58
C MET A 51 20.92 6.74 2.53
N VAL A 52 21.29 6.60 1.26
CA VAL A 52 20.31 6.44 0.17
C VAL A 52 19.56 5.12 0.32
N LEU A 53 20.26 4.04 0.61
CA LEU A 53 19.62 2.73 0.84
C LEU A 53 18.66 2.78 2.03
N GLU A 54 19.04 3.46 3.10
CA GLU A 54 18.17 3.64 4.25
C GLU A 54 16.93 4.47 3.90
N SER A 55 17.08 5.50 3.07
CA SER A 55 15.96 6.31 2.57
C SER A 55 14.98 5.46 1.76
N VAL A 56 15.48 4.59 0.88
CA VAL A 56 14.66 3.66 0.10
C VAL A 56 13.86 2.75 1.05
N ASN A 57 14.52 2.19 2.04
CA ASN A 57 13.87 1.30 3.01
C ASN A 57 12.77 2.01 3.80
N LYS A 58 13.03 3.24 4.23
CA LYS A 58 12.02 4.05 4.94
C LYS A 58 10.80 4.34 4.07
N SER A 59 11.01 4.66 2.79
CA SER A 59 9.91 4.92 1.86
C SER A 59 9.06 3.68 1.64
N LEU A 60 9.68 2.51 1.51
CA LEU A 60 8.95 1.25 1.38
C LEU A 60 8.12 0.94 2.63
N ASP A 61 8.69 1.14 3.81
CA ASP A 61 7.97 0.95 5.08
C ASP A 61 6.78 1.89 5.19
N SER A 62 6.96 3.15 4.79
CA SER A 62 5.90 4.15 4.80
C SER A 62 4.75 3.77 3.87
N ILE A 63 5.05 3.30 2.67
CA ILE A 63 4.05 2.82 1.71
C ILE A 63 3.26 1.65 2.31
N GLU A 64 3.95 0.70 2.92
CA GLU A 64 3.30 -0.43 3.57
C GLU A 64 2.36 0.02 4.69
N GLN A 65 2.78 0.97 5.50
CA GLN A 65 1.94 1.54 6.57
C GLN A 65 0.69 2.21 6.02
N HIS A 66 0.81 2.97 4.95
CA HIS A 66 -0.34 3.63 4.32
C HIS A 66 -1.34 2.61 3.76
N LEU A 67 -0.84 1.54 3.14
CA LEU A 67 -1.69 0.47 2.63
C LEU A 67 -2.41 -0.26 3.75
N ASN A 68 -1.71 -0.59 4.82
CA ASN A 68 -2.31 -1.27 5.98
C ASN A 68 -3.36 -0.41 6.65
N ARG A 69 -3.10 0.88 6.81
CA ARG A 69 -4.06 1.80 7.41
C ARG A 69 -5.33 1.90 6.58
N ALA A 70 -5.19 2.06 5.26
CA ALA A 70 -6.35 2.13 4.37
C ALA A 70 -7.16 0.84 4.41
N TYR A 71 -6.50 -0.30 4.43
CA TYR A 71 -7.15 -1.60 4.55
C TYR A 71 -7.95 -1.70 5.84
N ILE A 72 -7.34 -1.36 6.97
CA ILE A 72 -7.98 -1.45 8.29
C ILE A 72 -9.17 -0.48 8.37
N GLU A 73 -9.01 0.75 7.91
CA GLU A 73 -10.07 1.75 7.92
C GLU A 73 -11.26 1.32 7.06
N THR A 74 -10.98 0.82 5.86
CA THR A 74 -12.02 0.33 4.95
C THR A 74 -12.75 -0.87 5.57
N TRP A 75 -12.00 -1.80 6.13
CA TRP A 75 -12.55 -3.01 6.74
C TRP A 75 -13.44 -2.67 7.93
N ARG A 76 -12.96 -1.79 8.82
CA ARG A 76 -13.74 -1.32 9.97
C ARG A 76 -15.01 -0.62 9.54
N TYR A 77 -14.93 0.22 8.53
CA TYR A 77 -16.10 0.92 8.01
C TYR A 77 -17.14 -0.07 7.49
N ILE A 78 -16.72 -1.06 6.71
CA ILE A 78 -17.61 -2.11 6.21
C ILE A 78 -18.25 -2.87 7.36
N GLN A 79 -17.48 -3.25 8.37
CA GLN A 79 -17.97 -3.97 9.54
C GLN A 79 -19.04 -3.18 10.29
N VAL A 80 -18.77 -1.93 10.57
CA VAL A 80 -19.65 -1.08 11.38
C VAL A 80 -20.89 -0.67 10.57
N ARG A 81 -20.70 -0.23 9.34
CA ARG A 81 -21.74 0.40 8.56
C ARG A 81 -22.70 -0.58 7.91
N ILE A 82 -22.21 -1.68 7.43
CA ILE A 82 -22.99 -2.68 6.71
C ILE A 82 -23.59 -3.72 7.67
N GLY A 83 -23.13 -3.74 8.92
CA GLY A 83 -23.60 -4.73 9.90
C GLY A 83 -23.06 -6.11 9.63
N TYR A 84 -22.01 -6.21 8.88
CA TYR A 84 -21.39 -7.47 8.49
C TYR A 84 -20.96 -8.32 9.69
N TRP A 85 -20.51 -7.64 10.72
CA TRP A 85 -20.08 -8.24 11.98
C TRP A 85 -21.22 -8.92 12.75
N LYS A 86 -22.48 -8.62 12.44
CA LYS A 86 -23.64 -9.22 13.11
C LYS A 86 -23.82 -10.69 12.74
N SER A 87 -23.28 -11.12 11.62
CA SER A 87 -23.32 -12.51 11.20
C SER A 87 -21.99 -13.18 11.50
N LYS A 88 -21.99 -14.18 12.37
CA LYS A 88 -20.79 -14.94 12.69
C LYS A 88 -20.12 -15.53 11.46
N ILE A 89 -20.92 -16.03 10.53
CA ILE A 89 -20.44 -16.66 9.31
C ILE A 89 -19.60 -15.65 8.51
N TYR A 90 -20.14 -14.46 8.30
CA TYR A 90 -19.44 -13.41 7.57
C TYR A 90 -18.25 -12.88 8.34
N ARG A 91 -18.40 -12.69 9.65
CA ARG A 91 -17.34 -12.13 10.48
C ARG A 91 -16.06 -12.97 10.47
N GLU A 92 -16.20 -14.29 10.49
CA GLU A 92 -15.06 -15.19 10.50
C GLU A 92 -14.42 -15.36 9.12
N ARG A 93 -15.23 -15.24 8.08
CA ARG A 93 -14.80 -15.52 6.72
C ARG A 93 -14.29 -14.30 5.98
N THR A 94 -14.84 -13.13 6.26
CA THR A 94 -14.69 -11.95 5.42
C THR A 94 -13.25 -11.53 5.19
N LYS A 95 -12.51 -11.31 6.28
CA LYS A 95 -11.13 -10.83 6.16
C LYS A 95 -10.28 -11.82 5.39
N ARG A 96 -10.39 -13.09 5.73
CA ARG A 96 -9.63 -14.15 5.10
C ARG A 96 -10.00 -14.32 3.64
N GLU A 97 -11.29 -14.32 3.34
CA GLU A 97 -11.76 -14.48 1.96
C GLU A 97 -11.34 -13.31 1.07
N ILE A 98 -11.39 -12.08 1.58
CA ILE A 98 -10.97 -10.91 0.82
C ILE A 98 -9.48 -11.01 0.51
N ILE A 99 -8.65 -11.35 1.50
CA ILE A 99 -7.21 -11.48 1.33
C ILE A 99 -6.90 -12.63 0.38
N ASP A 100 -7.46 -13.80 0.60
CA ASP A 100 -7.21 -14.98 -0.23
C ASP A 100 -7.68 -14.74 -1.66
N GLY A 101 -8.83 -14.11 -1.83
CA GLY A 101 -9.36 -13.77 -3.15
C GLY A 101 -8.46 -12.79 -3.90
N ALA A 102 -7.96 -11.78 -3.22
CA ALA A 102 -7.04 -10.81 -3.81
C ALA A 102 -5.73 -11.48 -4.23
N PHE A 103 -5.12 -12.24 -3.34
CA PHE A 103 -3.90 -12.97 -3.65
C PHE A 103 -4.10 -14.02 -4.73
N GLY A 104 -5.25 -14.70 -4.73
CA GLY A 104 -5.59 -15.66 -5.77
C GLY A 104 -5.67 -15.02 -7.14
N ARG A 105 -6.31 -13.86 -7.24
CA ARG A 105 -6.39 -13.11 -8.49
C ARG A 105 -5.02 -12.64 -8.97
N TRP A 106 -4.19 -12.15 -8.07
CA TRP A 106 -2.84 -11.70 -8.41
C TRP A 106 -1.97 -12.85 -8.89
N ARG A 107 -2.02 -14.00 -8.23
CA ARG A 107 -1.28 -15.19 -8.65
C ARG A 107 -1.72 -15.68 -10.02
N ASN A 108 -3.02 -15.66 -10.28
CA ASN A 108 -3.57 -16.09 -11.57
C ASN A 108 -3.18 -15.11 -12.68
N ALA A 109 -3.23 -13.80 -12.41
CA ALA A 109 -2.77 -12.80 -13.36
C ALA A 109 -1.29 -12.98 -13.69
N GLY A 110 -0.45 -13.23 -12.68
CA GLY A 110 0.97 -13.49 -12.89
C GLY A 110 1.24 -14.75 -13.70
N ARG A 111 0.42 -15.79 -13.53
CA ARG A 111 0.53 -17.03 -14.31
C ARG A 111 0.14 -16.85 -15.77
N LEU A 112 -0.81 -15.98 -16.05
CA LEU A 112 -1.25 -15.71 -17.41
C LEU A 112 -0.20 -14.97 -18.23
N ASP A 113 0.74 -14.31 -17.58
CA ASP A 113 1.83 -13.58 -18.24
C ASP A 113 2.97 -14.51 -18.67
N TYR A 114 2.91 -15.77 -18.32
CA TYR A 114 3.89 -16.79 -18.71
C TYR A 114 3.29 -17.67 -19.84
#